data_aabfb2ba6fac5276dcab53d0d5b019db
#
_entry.id   aabfb2ba6fac5276dcab53d0d5b019db
#
_cell.length_a   1.000
_cell.length_b   1.000
_cell.length_c   1.000
_cell.angle_alpha   90.00
_cell.angle_beta   90.00
_cell.angle_gamma   90.00
#
_symmetry.space_group_name_H-M   'P 1'
#
loop_
_entity.id
_entity.type
_entity.pdbx_description
1 polymer ?
#
loop_
_entity_poly.entity_id
_entity_poly.type
_entity_poly.pdbx_seq_one_letter_code
_entity_poly.pdbx_strand_id
1 'polypeptide(L)'
;MSIVDKPAQTPPPPHPLDDARPPPPPDTRWQRVRRWLFTRQPQFKVGTLHYTGFGMVMVFVWLLWGDFCYSLLDTNIPELLPLKLNDMGASDATTSVLNKTIAYTVTFFLAPMVSMRSDRTRTRFGRRIPYLFWSTPFVGLFLVLIGCYNELTNLVTGGASQVNLLGFTITRQTMSIIVMGAMIVGWDFANIFVSTIYYYLFNDVVPTAYLSRFLALFRIVFSLAGMAYHKWVFPHGLTHFKTIFVVAGVAYVVGFMLMCLFVREGSYPPPPPNIDRRPGFFSSIKTYAAECFTHRLYWFFFLATACTYTSRLVSTFVNVRYTKSLGLTMQEVGDFSVWVGGIALLLHLPAGWLSDRFHPLRVYLAANLWFMLSAVAQCVWIFHDFGPRGNLLFLYITGLTFMPLKLIAEAAELPMYMRLLPKDRYGQFCSANGMVRALAIIAGSILIGVFIGSMEPWFGERRFTWIAVWQLTFQLAAAVFLVLLYRQWKRHGGDKAYVPPGVTLTPATAPEPTPAPK
;
A
#
# COMPACT_ATOMS: atom_id res chain seq x y z
N MET A 1 14.10 18.12 -76.45
CA MET A 1 14.36 16.68 -76.20
C MET A 1 13.28 16.23 -75.23
N SER A 2 12.14 15.78 -75.78
CA SER A 2 10.90 15.46 -75.06
C SER A 2 10.99 14.07 -74.47
N ILE A 3 10.76 13.96 -73.18
CA ILE A 3 10.64 12.69 -72.48
C ILE A 3 9.22 12.19 -72.69
N VAL A 4 9.13 11.03 -73.40
CA VAL A 4 7.87 10.32 -73.66
C VAL A 4 7.48 9.54 -72.41
N ASP A 5 6.35 9.92 -71.79
CA ASP A 5 5.70 9.18 -70.71
C ASP A 5 5.26 7.79 -71.24
N LYS A 6 5.76 6.74 -70.61
CA LYS A 6 5.23 5.38 -70.80
C LYS A 6 3.90 5.24 -70.05
N PRO A 7 2.83 4.77 -70.70
CA PRO A 7 1.57 4.51 -70.00
C PRO A 7 1.74 3.39 -68.96
N ALA A 8 1.21 3.64 -67.74
CA ALA A 8 1.14 2.68 -66.67
C ALA A 8 0.38 1.42 -67.14
N GLN A 9 1.08 0.27 -67.12
CA GLN A 9 0.44 -1.03 -67.35
C GLN A 9 -0.51 -1.35 -66.22
N THR A 10 -1.80 -1.46 -66.48
CA THR A 10 -2.78 -2.02 -65.56
C THR A 10 -2.41 -3.47 -65.22
N PRO A 11 -2.44 -3.86 -63.92
CA PRO A 11 -2.19 -5.23 -63.56
C PRO A 11 -3.22 -6.18 -64.21
N PRO A 12 -2.82 -7.38 -64.66
CA PRO A 12 -3.73 -8.34 -65.27
C PRO A 12 -4.87 -8.68 -64.28
N PRO A 13 -6.08 -8.98 -64.78
CA PRO A 13 -7.20 -9.37 -63.95
C PRO A 13 -6.84 -10.69 -63.23
N PRO A 14 -7.28 -10.87 -61.96
CA PRO A 14 -6.99 -12.07 -61.18
C PRO A 14 -7.55 -13.29 -61.87
N HIS A 15 -6.77 -14.38 -61.85
CA HIS A 15 -7.12 -15.66 -62.49
C HIS A 15 -8.31 -16.29 -61.76
N PRO A 16 -9.35 -16.82 -62.42
CA PRO A 16 -10.56 -17.36 -61.81
C PRO A 16 -10.38 -18.54 -60.84
N LEU A 17 -9.16 -19.07 -60.72
CA LEU A 17 -8.82 -20.20 -59.82
C LEU A 17 -8.22 -19.79 -58.47
N ASP A 18 -7.97 -18.50 -58.23
CA ASP A 18 -7.39 -18.04 -56.95
C ASP A 18 -8.45 -17.88 -55.81
N ASP A 19 -9.74 -17.90 -56.15
CA ASP A 19 -10.83 -17.70 -55.19
C ASP A 19 -11.35 -19.01 -54.54
N ALA A 20 -10.74 -20.17 -54.79
CA ALA A 20 -11.30 -21.46 -54.36
C ALA A 20 -10.66 -22.07 -53.09
N ARG A 21 -9.84 -21.34 -52.37
CA ARG A 21 -9.38 -21.87 -51.06
C ARG A 21 -10.37 -21.40 -49.98
N PRO A 22 -11.02 -22.36 -49.26
CA PRO A 22 -11.84 -21.98 -48.14
C PRO A 22 -10.99 -21.17 -47.14
N PRO A 23 -11.56 -20.11 -46.51
CA PRO A 23 -10.84 -19.34 -45.53
C PRO A 23 -10.30 -20.28 -44.44
N PRO A 24 -9.07 -20.10 -43.97
CA PRO A 24 -8.50 -20.94 -42.93
C PRO A 24 -9.43 -20.97 -41.70
N PRO A 25 -9.59 -22.12 -41.06
CA PRO A 25 -10.47 -22.26 -39.92
C PRO A 25 -10.07 -21.23 -38.87
N PRO A 26 -11.06 -20.63 -38.14
CA PRO A 26 -10.78 -19.59 -37.14
C PRO A 26 -9.79 -20.15 -36.09
N ASP A 27 -8.74 -19.39 -35.82
CA ASP A 27 -7.71 -19.76 -34.86
C ASP A 27 -8.35 -20.19 -33.52
N THR A 28 -7.95 -21.37 -33.04
CA THR A 28 -8.30 -21.79 -31.68
C THR A 28 -7.75 -20.81 -30.65
N ARG A 29 -8.34 -20.79 -29.44
CA ARG A 29 -7.83 -19.93 -28.36
C ARG A 29 -6.32 -20.11 -28.14
N TRP A 30 -5.83 -21.34 -28.19
CA TRP A 30 -4.42 -21.67 -28.04
C TRP A 30 -3.54 -21.16 -29.19
N GLN A 31 -4.00 -21.24 -30.43
CA GLN A 31 -3.27 -20.70 -31.57
C GLN A 31 -3.18 -19.18 -31.53
N ARG A 32 -4.24 -18.50 -31.08
CA ARG A 32 -4.22 -17.04 -30.85
C ARG A 32 -3.24 -16.64 -29.74
N VAL A 33 -3.25 -17.35 -28.60
CA VAL A 33 -2.30 -17.11 -27.49
C VAL A 33 -0.87 -17.38 -27.93
N ARG A 34 -0.62 -18.49 -28.62
CA ARG A 34 0.71 -18.83 -29.15
C ARG A 34 1.21 -17.79 -30.15
N ARG A 35 0.37 -17.34 -31.07
CA ARG A 35 0.70 -16.28 -32.03
C ARG A 35 1.02 -14.99 -31.29
N TRP A 36 0.21 -14.60 -30.33
CA TRP A 36 0.43 -13.42 -29.51
C TRP A 36 1.76 -13.47 -28.72
N LEU A 37 2.08 -14.61 -28.12
CA LEU A 37 3.32 -14.78 -27.35
C LEU A 37 4.58 -14.76 -28.24
N PHE A 38 4.55 -15.42 -29.40
CA PHE A 38 5.74 -15.65 -30.20
C PHE A 38 5.87 -14.77 -31.45
N THR A 39 4.96 -13.81 -31.65
CA THR A 39 5.13 -12.81 -32.71
C THR A 39 6.33 -11.92 -32.38
N ARG A 40 7.30 -11.87 -33.30
CA ARG A 40 8.51 -11.05 -33.16
C ARG A 40 8.27 -9.56 -33.36
N GLN A 41 7.13 -9.15 -33.93
CA GLN A 41 6.79 -7.74 -34.11
C GLN A 41 6.32 -7.14 -32.77
N PRO A 42 6.73 -5.90 -32.44
CA PRO A 42 6.30 -5.23 -31.23
C PRO A 42 4.80 -4.93 -31.30
N GLN A 43 4.04 -5.41 -30.33
CA GLN A 43 2.58 -5.29 -30.27
C GLN A 43 2.14 -4.21 -29.28
N PHE A 44 3.00 -3.88 -28.32
CA PHE A 44 2.68 -2.97 -27.23
C PHE A 44 3.70 -1.85 -27.13
N LYS A 45 3.22 -0.63 -26.90
CA LYS A 45 4.06 0.57 -26.78
C LYS A 45 3.80 1.26 -25.45
N VAL A 46 4.87 1.62 -24.73
CA VAL A 46 4.85 2.45 -23.52
C VAL A 46 5.95 3.49 -23.66
N GLY A 47 5.58 4.74 -23.94
CA GLY A 47 6.58 5.75 -24.26
C GLY A 47 7.47 5.34 -25.44
N THR A 48 8.75 5.17 -25.17
CA THR A 48 9.74 4.68 -26.17
C THR A 48 9.97 3.17 -26.13
N LEU A 49 9.35 2.46 -25.18
CA LEU A 49 9.46 1.01 -25.06
C LEU A 49 8.49 0.32 -26.03
N HIS A 50 8.98 -0.71 -26.67
CA HIS A 50 8.22 -1.57 -27.57
C HIS A 50 8.33 -3.02 -27.11
N TYR A 51 7.19 -3.64 -26.78
CA TYR A 51 7.16 -5.01 -26.28
C TYR A 51 6.52 -5.96 -27.30
N THR A 52 7.13 -7.13 -27.46
CA THR A 52 6.45 -8.31 -27.99
C THR A 52 5.53 -8.90 -26.92
N GLY A 53 4.63 -9.84 -27.28
CA GLY A 53 3.80 -10.53 -26.29
C GLY A 53 4.64 -11.21 -25.20
N PHE A 54 5.70 -11.92 -25.59
CA PHE A 54 6.63 -12.55 -24.65
C PHE A 54 7.37 -11.53 -23.79
N GLY A 55 7.85 -10.43 -24.38
CA GLY A 55 8.53 -9.35 -23.65
C GLY A 55 7.64 -8.73 -22.57
N MET A 56 6.35 -8.53 -22.86
CA MET A 56 5.40 -8.02 -21.88
C MET A 56 5.16 -9.00 -20.72
N VAL A 57 5.04 -10.30 -21.01
CA VAL A 57 4.92 -11.33 -19.96
C VAL A 57 6.17 -11.34 -19.07
N MET A 58 7.38 -11.23 -19.67
CA MET A 58 8.61 -11.18 -18.88
C MET A 58 8.69 -9.94 -17.97
N VAL A 59 8.26 -8.77 -18.46
CA VAL A 59 8.16 -7.57 -17.61
C VAL A 59 7.20 -7.80 -16.44
N PHE A 60 6.04 -8.42 -16.68
CA PHE A 60 5.09 -8.76 -15.61
C PHE A 60 5.70 -9.74 -14.61
N VAL A 61 6.34 -10.80 -15.08
CA VAL A 61 6.99 -11.80 -14.21
C VAL A 61 8.03 -11.14 -13.31
N TRP A 62 8.91 -10.29 -13.86
CA TRP A 62 9.95 -9.63 -13.07
C TRP A 62 9.39 -8.58 -12.09
N LEU A 63 8.37 -7.81 -12.48
CA LEU A 63 7.71 -6.88 -11.57
C LEU A 63 6.98 -7.61 -10.45
N LEU A 64 6.25 -8.70 -10.76
CA LEU A 64 5.57 -9.51 -9.74
C LEU A 64 6.57 -10.26 -8.85
N TRP A 65 7.72 -10.66 -9.38
CA TRP A 65 8.82 -11.21 -8.58
C TRP A 65 9.39 -10.18 -7.59
N GLY A 66 9.62 -8.95 -8.07
CA GLY A 66 10.03 -7.84 -7.20
C GLY A 66 8.99 -7.56 -6.09
N ASP A 67 7.70 -7.58 -6.44
CA ASP A 67 6.61 -7.43 -5.48
C ASP A 67 6.58 -8.55 -4.44
N PHE A 68 6.73 -9.80 -4.87
CA PHE A 68 6.80 -10.94 -3.96
C PHE A 68 7.92 -10.78 -2.93
N CYS A 69 9.13 -10.43 -3.39
CA CYS A 69 10.27 -10.18 -2.51
C CYS A 69 10.01 -9.00 -1.56
N TYR A 70 9.44 -7.90 -2.08
CA TYR A 70 9.12 -6.73 -1.29
C TYR A 70 8.01 -7.00 -0.27
N SER A 71 6.97 -7.73 -0.65
CA SER A 71 5.83 -8.04 0.22
C SER A 71 6.22 -8.95 1.39
N LEU A 72 7.08 -9.94 1.16
CA LEU A 72 7.62 -10.77 2.24
C LEU A 72 8.38 -9.93 3.27
N LEU A 73 9.12 -8.92 2.82
CA LEU A 73 9.88 -8.03 3.67
C LEU A 73 8.97 -7.03 4.40
N ASP A 74 8.06 -6.40 3.68
CA ASP A 74 7.14 -5.38 4.21
C ASP A 74 6.20 -5.96 5.29
N THR A 75 5.94 -7.26 5.26
CA THR A 75 5.14 -7.96 6.28
C THR A 75 5.96 -8.27 7.54
N ASN A 76 7.25 -8.61 7.43
CA ASN A 76 8.07 -9.03 8.57
C ASN A 76 8.16 -7.97 9.68
N ILE A 77 8.50 -6.73 9.32
CA ILE A 77 8.80 -5.68 10.30
C ILE A 77 7.56 -5.32 11.12
N PRO A 78 6.40 -4.92 10.53
CA PRO A 78 5.28 -4.49 11.33
C PRO A 78 4.64 -5.60 12.17
N GLU A 79 4.90 -6.87 11.86
CA GLU A 79 4.31 -7.99 12.59
C GLU A 79 5.22 -8.60 13.65
N LEU A 80 6.51 -8.79 13.37
CA LEU A 80 7.45 -9.39 14.30
C LEU A 80 8.09 -8.38 15.25
N LEU A 81 8.28 -7.14 14.79
CA LEU A 81 8.96 -6.12 15.59
C LEU A 81 8.25 -5.80 16.91
N PRO A 82 6.91 -5.56 16.94
CA PRO A 82 6.22 -5.31 18.21
C PRO A 82 6.31 -6.47 19.19
N LEU A 83 6.24 -7.71 18.69
CA LEU A 83 6.41 -8.92 19.49
C LEU A 83 7.82 -8.98 20.11
N LYS A 84 8.84 -8.71 19.29
CA LYS A 84 10.24 -8.75 19.75
C LYS A 84 10.57 -7.63 20.72
N LEU A 85 10.11 -6.40 20.45
CA LEU A 85 10.29 -5.27 21.37
C LEU A 85 9.59 -5.50 22.72
N ASN A 86 8.39 -6.04 22.70
CA ASN A 86 7.68 -6.42 23.93
C ASN A 86 8.43 -7.51 24.71
N ASP A 87 8.96 -8.53 24.01
CA ASP A 87 9.77 -9.59 24.61
C ASP A 87 11.10 -9.06 25.21
N MET A 88 11.65 -7.99 24.61
CA MET A 88 12.81 -7.27 25.15
C MET A 88 12.46 -6.31 26.30
N GLY A 89 11.18 -6.18 26.69
CA GLY A 89 10.74 -5.26 27.74
C GLY A 89 10.72 -3.79 27.33
N ALA A 90 10.61 -3.50 26.03
CA ALA A 90 10.37 -2.14 25.57
C ALA A 90 8.98 -1.65 26.00
N SER A 91 8.87 -0.36 26.37
CA SER A 91 7.57 0.22 26.68
C SER A 91 6.65 0.18 25.45
N ASP A 92 5.33 0.11 25.68
CA ASP A 92 4.34 0.10 24.59
C ASP A 92 4.41 1.40 23.76
N ALA A 93 4.75 2.52 24.40
CA ALA A 93 5.00 3.79 23.71
C ALA A 93 6.21 3.68 22.77
N THR A 94 7.33 3.15 23.25
CA THR A 94 8.54 2.91 22.42
C THR A 94 8.22 1.99 21.25
N THR A 95 7.52 0.90 21.50
CA THR A 95 7.10 -0.07 20.47
C THR A 95 6.26 0.61 19.38
N SER A 96 5.30 1.43 19.76
CA SER A 96 4.43 2.12 18.80
C SER A 96 5.18 3.20 18.02
N VAL A 97 6.08 3.94 18.68
CA VAL A 97 6.93 4.95 18.03
C VAL A 97 7.83 4.31 16.98
N LEU A 98 8.54 3.26 17.32
CA LEU A 98 9.45 2.56 16.40
C LEU A 98 8.70 1.88 15.25
N ASN A 99 7.51 1.32 15.51
CA ASN A 99 6.76 0.59 14.48
C ASN A 99 5.98 1.48 13.51
N LYS A 100 5.53 2.66 13.93
CA LYS A 100 4.64 3.51 13.12
C LYS A 100 5.03 4.98 13.08
N THR A 101 5.29 5.63 14.22
CA THR A 101 5.52 7.08 14.25
C THR A 101 6.69 7.48 13.35
N ILE A 102 7.81 6.79 13.47
CA ILE A 102 9.02 7.10 12.70
C ILE A 102 8.79 6.89 11.21
N ALA A 103 8.27 5.72 10.82
CA ALA A 103 7.98 5.39 9.42
C ALA A 103 7.08 6.44 8.75
N TYR A 104 5.98 6.84 9.41
CA TYR A 104 5.07 7.86 8.88
C TYR A 104 5.67 9.26 8.90
N THR A 105 6.49 9.60 9.89
CA THR A 105 7.21 10.88 9.94
C THR A 105 8.23 10.98 8.79
N VAL A 106 9.05 9.95 8.60
CA VAL A 106 9.99 9.87 7.48
C VAL A 106 9.26 9.98 6.15
N THR A 107 8.17 9.23 5.98
CA THR A 107 7.33 9.27 4.77
C THR A 107 6.74 10.66 4.53
N PHE A 108 6.21 11.31 5.55
CA PHE A 108 5.59 12.63 5.44
C PHE A 108 6.55 13.68 4.87
N PHE A 109 7.79 13.71 5.34
CA PHE A 109 8.77 14.69 4.88
C PHE A 109 9.51 14.27 3.61
N LEU A 110 9.91 13.01 3.49
CA LEU A 110 10.80 12.57 2.43
C LEU A 110 10.10 12.10 1.16
N ALA A 111 8.90 11.50 1.24
CA ALA A 111 8.25 10.97 0.05
C ALA A 111 8.02 12.02 -1.05
N PRO A 112 7.58 13.26 -0.76
CA PRO A 112 7.45 14.30 -1.79
C PRO A 112 8.80 14.69 -2.41
N MET A 113 9.86 14.76 -1.60
CA MET A 113 11.21 15.10 -2.07
C MET A 113 11.77 14.01 -2.99
N VAL A 114 11.64 12.74 -2.58
CA VAL A 114 12.09 11.56 -3.34
C VAL A 114 11.34 11.48 -4.66
N SER A 115 10.02 11.66 -4.64
CA SER A 115 9.17 11.67 -5.83
C SER A 115 9.62 12.74 -6.83
N MET A 116 9.71 14.00 -6.39
CA MET A 116 10.11 15.12 -7.26
C MET A 116 11.51 14.93 -7.85
N ARG A 117 12.45 14.44 -7.03
CA ARG A 117 13.82 14.20 -7.48
C ARG A 117 13.90 13.07 -8.49
N SER A 118 13.16 11.99 -8.26
CA SER A 118 13.07 10.87 -9.18
C SER A 118 12.45 11.28 -10.53
N ASP A 119 11.42 12.14 -10.53
CA ASP A 119 10.81 12.64 -11.77
C ASP A 119 11.75 13.48 -12.64
N ARG A 120 12.72 14.17 -12.03
CA ARG A 120 13.71 14.99 -12.73
C ARG A 120 14.97 14.25 -13.17
N THR A 121 15.22 13.08 -12.60
CA THR A 121 16.42 12.29 -12.90
C THR A 121 16.34 11.71 -14.31
N ARG A 122 17.45 11.79 -15.04
CA ARG A 122 17.64 11.22 -16.38
C ARG A 122 18.96 10.47 -16.40
N THR A 123 18.90 9.15 -16.49
CA THR A 123 20.07 8.29 -16.61
C THR A 123 19.90 7.34 -17.78
N ARG A 124 20.97 6.68 -18.18
CA ARG A 124 20.96 5.63 -19.20
C ARG A 124 20.11 4.40 -18.81
N PHE A 125 19.83 4.23 -17.51
CA PHE A 125 19.01 3.13 -16.99
C PHE A 125 17.56 3.53 -16.74
N GLY A 126 17.19 4.78 -17.01
CA GLY A 126 15.88 5.33 -16.73
C GLY A 126 15.88 6.35 -15.60
N ARG A 127 14.72 6.65 -15.03
CA ARG A 127 14.54 7.63 -13.95
C ARG A 127 14.22 6.98 -12.60
N ARG A 128 13.68 5.76 -12.57
CA ARG A 128 13.25 5.04 -11.36
C ARG A 128 14.24 3.96 -10.93
N ILE A 129 14.68 3.13 -11.87
CA ILE A 129 15.56 1.99 -11.62
C ILE A 129 16.84 2.39 -10.86
N PRO A 130 17.53 3.49 -11.15
CA PRO A 130 18.73 3.86 -10.40
C PRO A 130 18.47 4.05 -8.90
N TYR A 131 17.34 4.66 -8.53
CA TYR A 131 17.01 4.84 -7.12
C TYR A 131 16.71 3.51 -6.44
N LEU A 132 15.94 2.62 -7.11
CA LEU A 132 15.65 1.29 -6.59
C LEU A 132 16.91 0.46 -6.43
N PHE A 133 17.78 0.48 -7.44
CA PHE A 133 19.03 -0.27 -7.44
C PHE A 133 19.99 0.16 -6.30
N TRP A 134 20.13 1.48 -6.07
CA TRP A 134 21.01 1.98 -5.02
C TRP A 134 20.41 1.87 -3.61
N SER A 135 19.09 1.98 -3.44
CA SER A 135 18.46 1.86 -2.12
C SER A 135 18.32 0.41 -1.65
N THR A 136 18.17 -0.55 -2.56
CA THR A 136 17.98 -1.97 -2.24
C THR A 136 19.05 -2.56 -1.32
N PRO A 137 20.37 -2.39 -1.56
CA PRO A 137 21.41 -2.90 -0.67
C PRO A 137 21.31 -2.33 0.75
N PHE A 138 20.95 -1.04 0.90
CA PHE A 138 20.81 -0.42 2.22
C PHE A 138 19.61 -0.96 2.97
N VAL A 139 18.45 -1.16 2.29
CA VAL A 139 17.28 -1.80 2.89
C VAL A 139 17.63 -3.20 3.39
N GLY A 140 18.30 -4.00 2.57
CA GLY A 140 18.72 -5.35 2.97
C GLY A 140 19.79 -5.34 4.08
N LEU A 141 20.74 -4.40 4.04
CA LEU A 141 21.74 -4.23 5.09
C LEU A 141 21.08 -3.94 6.45
N PHE A 142 20.17 -2.96 6.52
CA PHE A 142 19.49 -2.65 7.78
C PHE A 142 18.61 -3.81 8.28
N LEU A 143 18.03 -4.62 7.40
CA LEU A 143 17.34 -5.85 7.82
C LEU A 143 18.31 -6.85 8.49
N VAL A 144 19.45 -7.09 7.87
CA VAL A 144 20.48 -7.96 8.45
C VAL A 144 20.94 -7.41 9.81
N LEU A 145 21.16 -6.08 9.90
CA LEU A 145 21.57 -5.42 11.15
C LEU A 145 20.48 -5.52 12.23
N ILE A 146 19.19 -5.39 11.88
CA ILE A 146 18.06 -5.65 12.81
C ILE A 146 18.12 -7.08 13.31
N GLY A 147 18.35 -8.06 12.43
CA GLY A 147 18.51 -9.46 12.83
C GLY A 147 19.70 -9.68 13.78
N CYS A 148 20.78 -8.95 13.57
CA CYS A 148 22.04 -9.02 14.34
C CYS A 148 22.12 -7.99 15.49
N TYR A 149 20.98 -7.49 15.98
CA TYR A 149 20.97 -6.46 17.03
C TYR A 149 21.72 -6.86 18.31
N ASN A 150 21.72 -8.14 18.69
CA ASN A 150 22.42 -8.65 19.87
C ASN A 150 23.95 -8.55 19.72
N GLU A 151 24.47 -8.94 18.55
CA GLU A 151 25.89 -8.83 18.22
C GLU A 151 26.35 -7.38 18.19
N LEU A 152 25.52 -6.52 17.57
CA LEU A 152 25.79 -5.06 17.54
C LEU A 152 25.78 -4.48 18.96
N THR A 153 24.81 -4.90 19.78
CA THR A 153 24.76 -4.46 21.19
C THR A 153 26.02 -4.90 21.94
N ASN A 154 26.47 -6.16 21.75
CA ASN A 154 27.70 -6.65 22.37
C ASN A 154 28.93 -5.86 21.90
N LEU A 155 29.00 -5.49 20.63
CA LEU A 155 30.07 -4.68 20.08
C LEU A 155 30.11 -3.28 20.74
N VAL A 156 28.95 -2.65 20.91
CA VAL A 156 28.82 -1.31 21.50
C VAL A 156 29.08 -1.34 23.01
N THR A 157 28.61 -2.37 23.71
CA THR A 157 28.74 -2.48 25.19
C THR A 157 30.03 -3.16 25.64
N GLY A 158 30.83 -3.74 24.71
CA GLY A 158 31.97 -4.58 25.08
C GLY A 158 31.60 -5.80 25.90
N GLY A 159 30.34 -6.25 25.87
CA GLY A 159 29.82 -7.36 26.69
C GLY A 159 29.43 -6.97 28.11
N ALA A 160 29.60 -5.70 28.52
CA ALA A 160 29.24 -5.22 29.85
C ALA A 160 27.72 -5.25 30.09
N SER A 161 27.31 -5.51 31.32
CA SER A 161 25.87 -5.49 31.72
C SER A 161 25.31 -4.08 31.83
N GLN A 162 26.18 -3.08 32.05
CA GLN A 162 25.84 -1.67 32.14
C GLN A 162 26.94 -0.85 31.45
N VAL A 163 26.54 0.20 30.76
CA VAL A 163 27.45 1.14 30.07
C VAL A 163 27.11 2.55 30.48
N ASN A 164 28.12 3.34 30.83
CA ASN A 164 27.95 4.76 31.08
C ASN A 164 28.05 5.53 29.74
N LEU A 165 26.93 6.07 29.29
CA LEU A 165 26.85 6.91 28.11
C LEU A 165 26.44 8.31 28.52
N LEU A 166 27.26 9.33 28.23
CA LEU A 166 26.97 10.72 28.53
C LEU A 166 26.58 10.99 30.01
N GLY A 167 27.12 10.22 30.96
CA GLY A 167 26.81 10.35 32.39
C GLY A 167 25.59 9.56 32.87
N PHE A 168 24.90 8.85 32.00
CA PHE A 168 23.78 7.97 32.35
C PHE A 168 24.21 6.49 32.31
N THR A 169 23.85 5.75 33.37
CA THR A 169 24.07 4.31 33.41
C THR A 169 22.94 3.61 32.66
N ILE A 170 23.24 3.04 31.50
CA ILE A 170 22.27 2.37 30.63
C ILE A 170 22.46 0.86 30.78
N THR A 171 21.38 0.13 31.02
CA THR A 171 21.42 -1.34 31.06
C THR A 171 21.61 -1.90 29.66
N ARG A 172 22.21 -3.10 29.55
CA ARG A 172 22.37 -3.80 28.27
C ARG A 172 21.04 -3.98 27.53
N GLN A 173 19.95 -4.25 28.26
CA GLN A 173 18.60 -4.39 27.69
C GLN A 173 18.14 -3.09 27.01
N THR A 174 18.26 -1.96 27.70
CA THR A 174 17.92 -0.65 27.12
C THR A 174 18.82 -0.32 25.93
N MET A 175 20.12 -0.65 26.00
CA MET A 175 21.04 -0.47 24.89
C MET A 175 20.62 -1.29 23.66
N SER A 176 20.17 -2.55 23.86
CA SER A 176 19.66 -3.40 22.78
C SER A 176 18.44 -2.78 22.07
N ILE A 177 17.53 -2.17 22.84
CA ILE A 177 16.37 -1.45 22.27
C ILE A 177 16.79 -0.23 21.47
N ILE A 178 17.78 0.54 21.98
CA ILE A 178 18.32 1.72 21.30
C ILE A 178 19.02 1.31 19.98
N VAL A 179 19.86 0.29 20.01
CA VAL A 179 20.56 -0.23 18.83
C VAL A 179 19.57 -0.71 17.79
N MET A 180 18.58 -1.53 18.19
CA MET A 180 17.53 -1.99 17.28
C MET A 180 16.74 -0.81 16.72
N GLY A 181 16.36 0.17 17.56
CA GLY A 181 15.65 1.37 17.15
C GLY A 181 16.42 2.17 16.10
N ALA A 182 17.74 2.36 16.29
CA ALA A 182 18.58 3.03 15.32
C ALA A 182 18.62 2.31 13.95
N MET A 183 18.65 0.97 13.96
CA MET A 183 18.60 0.16 12.73
C MET A 183 17.25 0.25 12.04
N ILE A 184 16.15 0.33 12.79
CA ILE A 184 14.79 0.52 12.25
C ILE A 184 14.68 1.89 11.59
N VAL A 185 15.18 2.96 12.22
CA VAL A 185 15.20 4.31 11.62
C VAL A 185 15.98 4.32 10.31
N GLY A 186 17.15 3.66 10.27
CA GLY A 186 17.93 3.51 9.06
C GLY A 186 17.21 2.72 7.97
N TRP A 187 16.49 1.67 8.36
CA TRP A 187 15.65 0.89 7.45
C TRP A 187 14.49 1.73 6.89
N ASP A 188 13.74 2.45 7.72
CA ASP A 188 12.65 3.33 7.29
C ASP A 188 13.15 4.38 6.29
N PHE A 189 14.32 4.99 6.57
CA PHE A 189 14.94 5.96 5.68
C PHE A 189 15.32 5.34 4.33
N ALA A 190 15.88 4.14 4.30
CA ALA A 190 16.23 3.46 3.05
C ALA A 190 14.98 2.97 2.30
N ASN A 191 14.00 2.45 3.03
CA ASN A 191 12.77 1.88 2.45
C ASN A 191 11.86 2.92 1.78
N ILE A 192 11.92 4.21 2.20
CA ILE A 192 11.08 5.25 1.58
C ILE A 192 11.38 5.43 0.09
N PHE A 193 12.63 5.22 -0.34
CA PHE A 193 13.00 5.27 -1.75
C PHE A 193 12.37 4.11 -2.53
N VAL A 194 12.36 2.91 -1.95
CA VAL A 194 11.76 1.74 -2.59
C VAL A 194 10.24 1.89 -2.60
N SER A 195 9.61 2.07 -1.46
CA SER A 195 8.15 2.11 -1.32
C SER A 195 7.49 3.23 -2.13
N THR A 196 8.17 4.38 -2.30
CA THR A 196 7.64 5.49 -3.09
C THR A 196 7.82 5.28 -4.60
N ILE A 197 9.02 4.84 -5.01
CA ILE A 197 9.40 4.82 -6.44
C ILE A 197 8.92 3.55 -7.13
N TYR A 198 8.82 2.43 -6.42
CA TYR A 198 8.45 1.14 -7.00
C TYR A 198 7.05 1.18 -7.66
N TYR A 199 6.07 1.78 -7.01
CA TYR A 199 4.73 1.94 -7.58
C TYR A 199 4.69 2.86 -8.81
N TYR A 200 5.59 3.86 -8.87
CA TYR A 200 5.67 4.74 -10.04
C TYR A 200 6.28 4.03 -11.25
N LEU A 201 7.18 3.05 -11.02
CA LEU A 201 7.77 2.24 -12.09
C LEU A 201 6.69 1.51 -12.90
N PHE A 202 5.60 1.05 -12.26
CA PHE A 202 4.51 0.35 -12.97
C PHE A 202 3.88 1.22 -14.06
N ASN A 203 3.64 2.51 -13.79
CA ASN A 203 3.09 3.44 -14.75
C ASN A 203 4.06 3.74 -15.91
N ASP A 204 5.36 3.60 -15.66
CA ASP A 204 6.41 3.89 -16.62
C ASP A 204 6.72 2.72 -17.56
N VAL A 205 6.41 1.47 -17.15
CA VAL A 205 6.78 0.26 -17.92
C VAL A 205 5.60 -0.61 -18.34
N VAL A 206 4.43 -0.49 -17.69
CA VAL A 206 3.24 -1.28 -18.01
C VAL A 206 2.32 -0.50 -18.94
N PRO A 207 1.88 -1.08 -20.09
CA PRO A 207 0.91 -0.42 -20.98
C PRO A 207 -0.40 -0.11 -20.24
N THR A 208 -0.94 1.09 -20.41
CA THR A 208 -2.16 1.56 -19.72
C THR A 208 -3.36 0.64 -19.91
N ALA A 209 -3.48 0.01 -21.09
CA ALA A 209 -4.54 -0.97 -21.38
C ALA A 209 -4.48 -2.25 -20.52
N TYR A 210 -3.33 -2.56 -19.93
CA TYR A 210 -3.09 -3.75 -19.10
C TYR A 210 -2.82 -3.42 -17.64
N LEU A 211 -2.73 -2.15 -17.28
CA LEU A 211 -2.38 -1.69 -15.93
C LEU A 211 -3.34 -2.25 -14.86
N SER A 212 -4.65 -2.23 -15.12
CA SER A 212 -5.65 -2.78 -14.18
C SER A 212 -5.49 -4.28 -13.98
N ARG A 213 -5.19 -5.03 -15.04
CA ARG A 213 -4.95 -6.48 -14.97
C ARG A 213 -3.65 -6.78 -14.22
N PHE A 214 -2.61 -5.99 -14.46
CA PHE A 214 -1.35 -6.09 -13.74
C PHE A 214 -1.55 -5.82 -12.24
N LEU A 215 -2.26 -4.76 -11.87
CA LEU A 215 -2.56 -4.44 -10.46
C LEU A 215 -3.42 -5.51 -9.77
N ALA A 216 -4.30 -6.21 -10.52
CA ALA A 216 -5.02 -7.36 -9.98
C ALA A 216 -4.08 -8.53 -9.67
N LEU A 217 -3.16 -8.86 -10.59
CA LEU A 217 -2.12 -9.89 -10.36
C LEU A 217 -1.19 -9.50 -9.20
N PHE A 218 -0.80 -8.23 -9.11
CA PHE A 218 -0.02 -7.69 -8.01
C PHE A 218 -0.71 -7.94 -6.65
N ARG A 219 -2.00 -7.67 -6.52
CA ARG A 219 -2.74 -7.97 -5.29
C ARG A 219 -2.82 -9.46 -4.96
N ILE A 220 -2.93 -10.31 -5.99
CA ILE A 220 -2.91 -11.77 -5.82
C ILE A 220 -1.55 -12.22 -5.27
N VAL A 221 -0.46 -11.76 -5.88
CA VAL A 221 0.92 -12.10 -5.44
C VAL A 221 1.17 -11.60 -4.02
N PHE A 222 0.78 -10.37 -3.70
CA PHE A 222 0.84 -9.82 -2.34
C PHE A 222 0.11 -10.71 -1.32
N SER A 223 -1.12 -11.13 -1.64
CA SER A 223 -1.90 -12.01 -0.74
C SER A 223 -1.24 -13.39 -0.59
N LEU A 224 -0.74 -13.98 -1.67
CA LEU A 224 -0.04 -15.26 -1.62
C LEU A 224 1.27 -15.18 -0.83
N ALA A 225 2.04 -14.09 -1.01
CA ALA A 225 3.25 -13.85 -0.23
C ALA A 225 2.94 -13.73 1.27
N GLY A 226 1.89 -12.98 1.62
CA GLY A 226 1.43 -12.87 3.01
C GLY A 226 0.99 -14.22 3.61
N MET A 227 0.24 -15.03 2.85
CA MET A 227 -0.15 -16.37 3.28
C MET A 227 1.07 -17.28 3.48
N ALA A 228 2.03 -17.26 2.56
CA ALA A 228 3.27 -18.02 2.67
C ALA A 228 4.08 -17.60 3.91
N TYR A 229 4.20 -16.29 4.13
CA TYR A 229 4.83 -15.74 5.31
C TYR A 229 4.17 -16.24 6.61
N HIS A 230 2.85 -16.09 6.74
CA HIS A 230 2.12 -16.50 7.95
C HIS A 230 2.15 -18.01 8.20
N LYS A 231 2.22 -18.82 7.13
CA LYS A 231 2.27 -20.28 7.26
C LYS A 231 3.62 -20.80 7.70
N TRP A 232 4.71 -20.26 7.12
CA TRP A 232 6.03 -20.86 7.25
C TRP A 232 7.05 -20.00 8.01
N VAL A 233 6.90 -18.68 8.02
CA VAL A 233 7.88 -17.76 8.62
C VAL A 233 7.40 -17.28 9.98
N PHE A 234 6.20 -16.76 10.08
CA PHE A 234 5.65 -16.16 11.30
C PHE A 234 5.67 -17.08 12.52
N PRO A 235 5.34 -18.40 12.44
CA PRO A 235 5.40 -19.29 13.59
C PRO A 235 6.76 -19.38 14.26
N HIS A 236 7.82 -19.17 13.49
CA HIS A 236 9.21 -19.22 13.96
C HIS A 236 9.81 -17.83 14.24
N GLY A 237 9.00 -16.78 14.18
CA GLY A 237 9.42 -15.38 14.21
C GLY A 237 10.26 -14.99 15.42
N LEU A 238 9.90 -15.44 16.62
CA LEU A 238 10.66 -15.15 17.85
C LEU A 238 11.85 -16.09 18.07
N THR A 239 11.69 -17.37 17.76
CA THR A 239 12.74 -18.40 17.99
C THR A 239 13.90 -18.26 17.01
N HIS A 240 13.63 -17.93 15.75
CA HIS A 240 14.63 -17.80 14.69
C HIS A 240 14.72 -16.36 14.15
N PHE A 241 14.47 -15.34 15.00
CA PHE A 241 14.42 -13.94 14.63
C PHE A 241 15.62 -13.49 13.77
N LYS A 242 16.85 -13.79 14.24
CA LYS A 242 18.08 -13.47 13.50
C LYS A 242 18.09 -14.08 12.10
N THR A 243 17.87 -15.39 12.02
CA THR A 243 17.91 -16.13 10.74
C THR A 243 16.88 -15.58 9.75
N ILE A 244 15.65 -15.32 10.23
CA ILE A 244 14.56 -14.79 9.40
C ILE A 244 14.95 -13.43 8.82
N PHE A 245 15.45 -12.50 9.64
CA PHE A 245 15.81 -11.17 9.18
C PHE A 245 17.03 -11.17 8.25
N VAL A 246 18.04 -12.01 8.53
CA VAL A 246 19.21 -12.15 7.67
C VAL A 246 18.84 -12.77 6.32
N VAL A 247 18.08 -13.86 6.32
CA VAL A 247 17.63 -14.52 5.09
C VAL A 247 16.72 -13.60 4.28
N ALA A 248 15.77 -12.91 4.95
CA ALA A 248 14.88 -11.95 4.29
C ALA A 248 15.68 -10.79 3.68
N GLY A 249 16.67 -10.25 4.38
CA GLY A 249 17.52 -9.16 3.87
C GLY A 249 18.32 -9.59 2.64
N VAL A 250 18.97 -10.76 2.68
CA VAL A 250 19.75 -11.28 1.55
C VAL A 250 18.83 -11.63 0.37
N ALA A 251 17.73 -12.35 0.62
CA ALA A 251 16.76 -12.73 -0.42
C ALA A 251 16.14 -11.49 -1.09
N TYR A 252 15.84 -10.47 -0.30
CA TYR A 252 15.34 -9.20 -0.82
C TYR A 252 16.36 -8.53 -1.74
N VAL A 253 17.63 -8.37 -1.28
CA VAL A 253 18.67 -7.74 -2.10
C VAL A 253 18.83 -8.50 -3.42
N VAL A 254 19.01 -9.82 -3.36
CA VAL A 254 19.19 -10.64 -4.56
C VAL A 254 17.95 -10.56 -5.46
N GLY A 255 16.77 -10.81 -4.91
CA GLY A 255 15.54 -10.86 -5.70
C GLY A 255 15.16 -9.53 -6.33
N PHE A 256 15.26 -8.43 -5.55
CA PHE A 256 14.89 -7.11 -6.03
C PHE A 256 15.92 -6.52 -6.99
N MET A 257 17.22 -6.79 -6.77
CA MET A 257 18.26 -6.40 -7.73
C MET A 257 18.11 -7.13 -9.06
N LEU A 258 17.75 -8.43 -9.06
CA LEU A 258 17.43 -9.15 -10.29
C LEU A 258 16.29 -8.46 -11.05
N MET A 259 15.22 -8.06 -10.37
CA MET A 259 14.15 -7.27 -10.99
C MET A 259 14.69 -5.98 -11.61
N CYS A 260 15.53 -5.23 -10.91
CA CYS A 260 16.11 -4.00 -11.42
C CYS A 260 17.01 -4.19 -12.66
N LEU A 261 17.66 -5.36 -12.80
CA LEU A 261 18.51 -5.69 -13.94
C LEU A 261 17.71 -6.10 -15.17
N PHE A 262 16.58 -6.79 -14.98
CA PHE A 262 15.78 -7.32 -16.09
C PHE A 262 14.66 -6.38 -16.54
N VAL A 263 14.17 -5.50 -15.67
CA VAL A 263 13.18 -4.46 -16.03
C VAL A 263 13.91 -3.26 -16.62
N ARG A 264 13.52 -2.84 -17.81
CA ARG A 264 14.09 -1.67 -18.50
C ARG A 264 13.05 -0.56 -18.56
N GLU A 265 13.49 0.66 -18.27
CA GLU A 265 12.71 1.86 -18.49
C GLU A 265 12.96 2.44 -19.89
N GLY A 266 11.98 3.20 -20.39
CA GLY A 266 12.13 3.95 -21.64
C GLY A 266 13.02 5.19 -21.49
N SER A 267 13.30 5.84 -22.60
CA SER A 267 13.93 7.15 -22.61
C SER A 267 12.87 8.23 -22.37
N TYR A 268 13.23 9.25 -21.60
CA TYR A 268 12.34 10.35 -21.23
C TYR A 268 12.83 11.66 -21.84
N PRO A 269 11.92 12.57 -22.23
CA PRO A 269 12.30 13.90 -22.66
C PRO A 269 13.07 14.63 -21.54
N PRO A 270 13.86 15.65 -21.87
CA PRO A 270 14.54 16.46 -20.86
C PRO A 270 13.53 16.97 -19.83
N PRO A 271 13.94 17.12 -18.55
CA PRO A 271 13.05 17.64 -17.53
C PRO A 271 12.55 19.02 -17.93
N PRO A 272 11.28 19.39 -17.62
CA PRO A 272 10.78 20.72 -17.90
C PRO A 272 11.71 21.76 -17.28
N PRO A 273 11.97 22.89 -17.96
CA PRO A 273 12.83 23.93 -17.43
C PRO A 273 12.32 24.34 -16.05
N ASN A 274 13.25 24.67 -15.16
CA ASN A 274 12.92 25.09 -13.80
C ASN A 274 11.92 26.24 -13.88
N ILE A 275 10.69 25.97 -13.44
CA ILE A 275 9.71 27.02 -13.21
C ILE A 275 10.08 27.60 -11.84
N ASP A 276 11.18 28.37 -11.79
CA ASP A 276 11.69 29.02 -10.56
C ASP A 276 10.76 30.16 -10.07
N ARG A 277 9.62 30.38 -10.73
CA ARG A 277 8.58 31.30 -10.31
C ARG A 277 7.39 30.59 -9.67
N ARG A 278 7.65 29.53 -8.86
CA ARG A 278 6.60 29.07 -7.96
C ARG A 278 6.41 30.11 -6.86
N PRO A 279 5.17 30.50 -6.53
CA PRO A 279 4.91 31.30 -5.34
C PRO A 279 5.65 30.67 -4.17
N GLY A 280 6.23 31.49 -3.29
CA GLY A 280 7.07 30.99 -2.18
C GLY A 280 6.37 29.86 -1.43
N PHE A 281 7.15 28.95 -0.86
CA PHE A 281 6.66 27.73 -0.18
C PHE A 281 5.47 28.04 0.76
N PHE A 282 5.55 29.07 1.57
CA PHE A 282 4.48 29.50 2.48
C PHE A 282 3.25 30.03 1.75
N SER A 283 3.41 30.75 0.64
CA SER A 283 2.30 31.22 -0.20
C SER A 283 1.57 30.04 -0.84
N SER A 284 2.30 29.06 -1.33
CA SER A 284 1.72 27.82 -1.88
C SER A 284 0.95 27.04 -0.81
N ILE A 285 1.50 26.92 0.41
CA ILE A 285 0.81 26.26 1.54
C ILE A 285 -0.47 27.03 1.90
N LYS A 286 -0.43 28.35 1.96
CA LYS A 286 -1.60 29.18 2.29
C LYS A 286 -2.72 29.01 1.27
N THR A 287 -2.40 29.08 -0.02
CA THR A 287 -3.36 28.87 -1.11
C THR A 287 -3.92 27.45 -1.07
N TYR A 288 -3.06 26.46 -0.89
CA TYR A 288 -3.42 25.06 -0.75
C TYR A 288 -4.38 24.83 0.43
N ALA A 289 -4.04 25.41 1.59
CA ALA A 289 -4.89 25.32 2.77
C ALA A 289 -6.24 26.01 2.55
N ALA A 290 -6.26 27.21 1.99
CA ALA A 290 -7.50 27.93 1.69
C ALA A 290 -8.41 27.16 0.72
N GLU A 291 -7.84 26.50 -0.28
CA GLU A 291 -8.61 25.75 -1.26
C GLU A 291 -9.15 24.41 -0.74
N CYS A 292 -8.34 23.65 0.00
CA CYS A 292 -8.71 22.30 0.45
C CYS A 292 -9.53 22.28 1.75
N PHE A 293 -9.34 23.26 2.63
CA PHE A 293 -9.89 23.22 3.99
C PHE A 293 -11.05 24.21 4.24
N THR A 294 -11.56 24.88 3.23
CA THR A 294 -12.64 25.85 3.39
C THR A 294 -14.01 25.20 3.52
N HIS A 295 -14.25 24.09 2.82
CA HIS A 295 -15.60 23.53 2.75
C HIS A 295 -15.82 22.38 3.74
N ARG A 296 -16.95 22.39 4.47
CA ARG A 296 -17.30 21.39 5.50
C ARG A 296 -17.33 19.95 5.00
N LEU A 297 -17.70 19.72 3.72
CA LEU A 297 -17.72 18.38 3.12
C LEU A 297 -16.33 17.74 3.16
N TYR A 298 -15.29 18.51 2.78
CA TYR A 298 -13.91 18.01 2.77
C TYR A 298 -13.36 17.79 4.17
N TRP A 299 -13.72 18.62 5.14
CA TRP A 299 -13.37 18.38 6.54
C TRP A 299 -13.96 17.07 7.06
N PHE A 300 -15.25 16.79 6.80
CA PHE A 300 -15.84 15.52 7.20
C PHE A 300 -15.18 14.34 6.50
N PHE A 301 -14.80 14.49 5.23
CA PHE A 301 -14.06 13.47 4.49
C PHE A 301 -12.67 13.23 5.11
N PHE A 302 -11.88 14.28 5.40
CA PHE A 302 -10.55 14.15 5.98
C PHE A 302 -10.60 13.57 7.39
N LEU A 303 -11.50 14.04 8.23
CA LEU A 303 -11.66 13.52 9.58
C LEU A 303 -12.16 12.08 9.60
N ALA A 304 -13.08 11.70 8.73
CA ALA A 304 -13.54 10.33 8.60
C ALA A 304 -12.39 9.37 8.24
N THR A 305 -11.58 9.73 7.25
CA THR A 305 -10.42 8.92 6.85
C THR A 305 -9.35 8.91 7.94
N ALA A 306 -9.04 10.05 8.56
CA ALA A 306 -8.09 10.15 9.67
C ALA A 306 -8.49 9.24 10.83
N CYS A 307 -9.75 9.31 11.30
CA CYS A 307 -10.26 8.44 12.36
C CYS A 307 -10.23 6.96 11.97
N THR A 308 -10.58 6.62 10.71
CA THR A 308 -10.52 5.24 10.21
C THR A 308 -9.09 4.70 10.27
N TYR A 309 -8.09 5.49 9.85
CA TYR A 309 -6.69 5.05 9.90
C TYR A 309 -6.13 5.03 11.32
N THR A 310 -6.56 5.94 12.20
CA THR A 310 -6.20 5.92 13.62
C THR A 310 -6.79 4.68 14.33
N SER A 311 -8.01 4.26 13.98
CA SER A 311 -8.57 3.02 14.51
C SER A 311 -7.77 1.78 14.11
N ARG A 312 -7.13 1.79 12.92
CA ARG A 312 -6.30 0.69 12.41
C ARG A 312 -4.92 0.57 13.07
N LEU A 313 -4.51 1.55 13.91
CA LEU A 313 -3.25 1.49 14.66
C LEU A 313 -3.19 0.32 15.65
N VAL A 314 -4.33 -0.27 16.00
CA VAL A 314 -4.41 -1.52 16.76
C VAL A 314 -3.58 -2.64 16.15
N SER A 315 -3.33 -2.59 14.82
CA SER A 315 -2.47 -3.55 14.12
C SER A 315 -1.06 -3.67 14.73
N THR A 316 -0.56 -2.62 15.38
CA THR A 316 0.74 -2.65 16.07
C THR A 316 0.76 -3.69 17.21
N PHE A 317 -0.34 -3.82 17.95
CA PHE A 317 -0.41 -4.66 19.14
C PHE A 317 -1.28 -5.92 18.96
N VAL A 318 -1.85 -6.12 17.79
CA VAL A 318 -2.79 -7.22 17.53
C VAL A 318 -2.13 -8.60 17.75
N ASN A 319 -0.91 -8.81 17.25
CA ASN A 319 -0.20 -10.07 17.43
C ASN A 319 0.28 -10.25 18.88
N VAL A 320 0.67 -9.15 19.54
CA VAL A 320 1.01 -9.18 20.98
C VAL A 320 -0.24 -9.55 21.80
N ARG A 321 -1.41 -9.00 21.50
CA ARG A 321 -2.69 -9.39 22.12
C ARG A 321 -2.95 -10.88 21.95
N TYR A 322 -2.84 -11.40 20.74
CA TYR A 322 -3.14 -12.81 20.49
C TYR A 322 -2.21 -13.74 21.27
N THR A 323 -0.92 -13.44 21.30
CA THR A 323 0.06 -14.29 21.95
C THR A 323 0.14 -14.09 23.46
N LYS A 324 0.24 -12.84 23.95
CA LYS A 324 0.45 -12.54 25.37
C LYS A 324 -0.85 -12.50 26.18
N SER A 325 -1.91 -11.83 25.65
CA SER A 325 -3.16 -11.66 26.41
C SER A 325 -4.12 -12.84 26.26
N LEU A 326 -4.19 -13.47 25.08
CA LEU A 326 -5.15 -14.55 24.79
C LEU A 326 -4.53 -15.94 24.85
N GLY A 327 -3.22 -16.05 25.05
CA GLY A 327 -2.49 -17.31 25.19
C GLY A 327 -2.43 -18.16 23.92
N LEU A 328 -2.57 -17.55 22.74
CA LEU A 328 -2.49 -18.25 21.46
C LEU A 328 -1.03 -18.44 21.04
N THR A 329 -0.75 -19.56 20.42
CA THR A 329 0.56 -19.82 19.83
C THR A 329 0.77 -19.02 18.54
N MET A 330 2.02 -18.73 18.20
CA MET A 330 2.38 -18.10 16.93
C MET A 330 1.87 -18.91 15.71
N GLN A 331 1.84 -20.25 15.84
CA GLN A 331 1.31 -21.14 14.81
C GLN A 331 -0.20 -20.93 14.60
N GLU A 332 -0.98 -20.88 15.68
CA GLU A 332 -2.44 -20.67 15.59
C GLU A 332 -2.79 -19.31 14.99
N VAL A 333 -2.04 -18.26 15.37
CA VAL A 333 -2.20 -16.91 14.78
C VAL A 333 -1.81 -16.91 13.30
N GLY A 334 -0.74 -17.61 12.94
CA GLY A 334 -0.31 -17.79 11.55
C GLY A 334 -1.37 -18.50 10.71
N ASP A 335 -1.88 -19.63 11.19
CA ASP A 335 -2.93 -20.41 10.50
C ASP A 335 -4.22 -19.60 10.33
N PHE A 336 -4.65 -18.84 11.35
CA PHE A 336 -5.75 -17.91 11.23
C PHE A 336 -5.51 -16.86 10.13
N SER A 337 -4.32 -16.27 10.08
CA SER A 337 -3.97 -15.27 9.07
C SER A 337 -3.96 -15.86 7.65
N VAL A 338 -3.58 -17.13 7.47
CA VAL A 338 -3.68 -17.84 6.19
C VAL A 338 -5.14 -17.96 5.75
N TRP A 339 -6.06 -18.35 6.65
CA TRP A 339 -7.49 -18.40 6.33
C TRP A 339 -8.05 -17.03 5.95
N VAL A 340 -7.69 -16.00 6.70
CA VAL A 340 -8.07 -14.60 6.38
C VAL A 340 -7.56 -14.19 5.01
N GLY A 341 -6.30 -14.49 4.69
CA GLY A 341 -5.69 -14.22 3.37
C GLY A 341 -6.38 -14.96 2.23
N GLY A 342 -6.74 -16.23 2.42
CA GLY A 342 -7.48 -17.04 1.44
C GLY A 342 -8.86 -16.48 1.13
N ILE A 343 -9.60 -16.08 2.16
CA ILE A 343 -10.92 -15.43 2.00
C ILE A 343 -10.77 -14.06 1.32
N ALA A 344 -9.74 -13.28 1.71
CA ALA A 344 -9.45 -12.00 1.08
C ALA A 344 -9.23 -12.15 -0.43
N LEU A 345 -8.45 -13.16 -0.84
CA LEU A 345 -8.17 -13.45 -2.24
C LEU A 345 -9.46 -13.71 -3.03
N LEU A 346 -10.39 -14.48 -2.47
CA LEU A 346 -11.67 -14.80 -3.10
C LEU A 346 -12.61 -13.58 -3.17
N LEU A 347 -12.57 -12.71 -2.16
CA LEU A 347 -13.51 -11.60 -2.03
C LEU A 347 -13.08 -10.31 -2.74
N HIS A 348 -11.84 -10.18 -3.18
CA HIS A 348 -11.39 -8.96 -3.87
C HIS A 348 -12.23 -8.61 -5.10
N LEU A 349 -12.59 -9.61 -5.93
CA LEU A 349 -13.41 -9.38 -7.12
C LEU A 349 -14.85 -9.01 -6.78
N PRO A 350 -15.58 -9.76 -5.91
CA PRO A 350 -16.93 -9.38 -5.47
C PRO A 350 -17.00 -8.01 -4.79
N ALA A 351 -15.98 -7.66 -3.97
CA ALA A 351 -15.93 -6.37 -3.30
C ALA A 351 -15.77 -5.20 -4.29
N GLY A 352 -14.93 -5.36 -5.31
CA GLY A 352 -14.81 -4.40 -6.41
C GLY A 352 -16.13 -4.23 -7.17
N TRP A 353 -16.76 -5.33 -7.57
CA TRP A 353 -18.07 -5.29 -8.24
C TRP A 353 -19.15 -4.59 -7.42
N LEU A 354 -19.19 -4.82 -6.09
CA LEU A 354 -20.14 -4.17 -5.20
C LEU A 354 -19.95 -2.65 -5.18
N SER A 355 -18.68 -2.20 -5.13
CA SER A 355 -18.31 -0.79 -5.18
C SER A 355 -18.66 -0.12 -6.53
N ASP A 356 -18.60 -0.87 -7.63
CA ASP A 356 -18.97 -0.35 -8.95
C ASP A 356 -20.50 -0.26 -9.12
N ARG A 357 -21.24 -1.25 -8.61
CA ARG A 357 -22.71 -1.32 -8.75
C ARG A 357 -23.43 -0.29 -7.89
N PHE A 358 -22.94 -0.05 -6.67
CA PHE A 358 -23.51 0.94 -5.74
C PHE A 358 -22.59 2.16 -5.65
N HIS A 359 -23.10 3.30 -5.17
CA HIS A 359 -22.23 4.46 -4.99
C HIS A 359 -21.18 4.14 -3.91
N PRO A 360 -19.86 4.30 -4.21
CA PRO A 360 -18.79 3.88 -3.31
C PRO A 360 -18.88 4.44 -1.90
N LEU A 361 -19.36 5.70 -1.73
CA LEU A 361 -19.59 6.29 -0.41
C LEU A 361 -20.61 5.50 0.42
N ARG A 362 -21.67 4.97 -0.19
CA ARG A 362 -22.66 4.14 0.51
C ARG A 362 -22.07 2.82 0.93
N VAL A 363 -21.34 2.17 0.02
CA VAL A 363 -20.66 0.90 0.28
C VAL A 363 -19.63 1.08 1.41
N TYR A 364 -18.82 2.13 1.32
CA TYR A 364 -17.81 2.45 2.34
C TYR A 364 -18.44 2.73 3.71
N LEU A 365 -19.50 3.55 3.76
CA LEU A 365 -20.23 3.85 5.00
C LEU A 365 -20.84 2.58 5.60
N ALA A 366 -21.61 1.82 4.83
CA ALA A 366 -22.27 0.60 5.30
C ALA A 366 -21.25 -0.43 5.80
N ALA A 367 -20.19 -0.67 5.04
CA ALA A 367 -19.15 -1.62 5.43
C ALA A 367 -18.40 -1.20 6.70
N ASN A 368 -18.10 0.11 6.88
CA ASN A 368 -17.47 0.60 8.10
C ASN A 368 -18.41 0.51 9.32
N LEU A 369 -19.71 0.81 9.18
CA LEU A 369 -20.68 0.67 10.26
C LEU A 369 -20.80 -0.80 10.72
N TRP A 370 -20.85 -1.74 9.80
CA TRP A 370 -20.88 -3.17 10.14
C TRP A 370 -19.54 -3.63 10.71
N PHE A 371 -18.43 -3.20 10.15
CA PHE A 371 -17.10 -3.54 10.68
C PHE A 371 -16.87 -3.00 12.10
N MET A 372 -17.53 -1.91 12.49
CA MET A 372 -17.51 -1.41 13.87
C MET A 372 -18.02 -2.45 14.88
N LEU A 373 -18.97 -3.31 14.47
CA LEU A 373 -19.45 -4.40 15.32
C LEU A 373 -18.33 -5.41 15.66
N SER A 374 -17.29 -5.51 14.83
CA SER A 374 -16.11 -6.32 15.16
C SER A 374 -15.37 -5.80 16.39
N ALA A 375 -15.26 -4.48 16.52
CA ALA A 375 -14.63 -3.88 17.69
C ALA A 375 -15.47 -4.09 18.95
N VAL A 376 -16.81 -3.99 18.84
CA VAL A 376 -17.74 -4.31 19.93
C VAL A 376 -17.57 -5.77 20.36
N ALA A 377 -17.57 -6.71 19.40
CA ALA A 377 -17.36 -8.12 19.69
C ALA A 377 -16.01 -8.37 20.38
N GLN A 378 -14.95 -7.73 19.92
CA GLN A 378 -13.62 -7.87 20.51
C GLN A 378 -13.50 -7.29 21.94
N CYS A 379 -14.38 -6.36 22.34
CA CYS A 379 -14.44 -5.87 23.73
C CYS A 379 -14.85 -6.97 24.72
N VAL A 380 -15.44 -8.08 24.26
CA VAL A 380 -15.77 -9.22 25.13
C VAL A 380 -14.53 -9.77 25.82
N TRP A 381 -13.36 -9.77 25.17
CA TRP A 381 -12.09 -10.20 25.75
C TRP A 381 -11.59 -9.37 26.93
N ILE A 382 -12.10 -8.16 27.11
CA ILE A 382 -11.78 -7.32 28.28
C ILE A 382 -12.40 -7.93 29.56
N PHE A 383 -13.63 -8.43 29.42
CA PHE A 383 -14.45 -8.91 30.53
C PHE A 383 -14.35 -10.42 30.73
N HIS A 384 -14.14 -11.16 29.64
CA HIS A 384 -14.16 -12.64 29.70
C HIS A 384 -13.00 -13.24 28.93
N ASP A 385 -12.37 -14.24 29.57
CA ASP A 385 -11.33 -15.06 28.99
C ASP A 385 -11.88 -16.47 28.79
N PHE A 386 -11.99 -16.89 27.53
CA PHE A 386 -12.52 -18.21 27.18
C PHE A 386 -11.45 -19.31 27.27
N GLY A 387 -10.23 -18.97 27.73
CA GLY A 387 -9.05 -19.83 27.64
C GLY A 387 -8.54 -19.99 26.19
N PRO A 388 -7.33 -20.54 25.97
CA PRO A 388 -6.69 -20.52 24.65
C PRO A 388 -7.55 -21.09 23.53
N ARG A 389 -8.20 -22.26 23.74
CA ARG A 389 -9.06 -22.88 22.72
C ARG A 389 -10.32 -22.07 22.44
N GLY A 390 -10.98 -21.53 23.48
CA GLY A 390 -12.16 -20.69 23.35
C GLY A 390 -11.83 -19.34 22.69
N ASN A 391 -10.70 -18.74 23.07
CA ASN A 391 -10.19 -17.52 22.44
C ASN A 391 -9.89 -17.73 20.95
N LEU A 392 -9.30 -18.88 20.58
CA LEU A 392 -9.04 -19.24 19.19
C LEU A 392 -10.36 -19.39 18.41
N LEU A 393 -11.33 -20.11 18.95
CA LEU A 393 -12.64 -20.28 18.31
C LEU A 393 -13.33 -18.91 18.11
N PHE A 394 -13.33 -18.07 19.14
CA PHE A 394 -13.92 -16.75 19.08
C PHE A 394 -13.19 -15.85 18.07
N LEU A 395 -11.87 -15.97 17.95
CA LEU A 395 -11.06 -15.28 16.93
C LEU A 395 -11.47 -15.70 15.52
N TYR A 396 -11.64 -17.01 15.26
CA TYR A 396 -12.12 -17.51 13.97
C TYR A 396 -13.53 -17.00 13.65
N ILE A 397 -14.46 -17.10 14.59
CA ILE A 397 -15.85 -16.64 14.39
C ILE A 397 -15.87 -15.15 14.06
N THR A 398 -15.24 -14.31 14.89
CA THR A 398 -15.27 -12.86 14.71
C THR A 398 -14.45 -12.43 13.48
N GLY A 399 -13.26 -13.01 13.30
CA GLY A 399 -12.39 -12.69 12.18
C GLY A 399 -13.04 -13.02 10.83
N LEU A 400 -13.56 -14.26 10.67
CA LEU A 400 -14.18 -14.67 9.41
C LEU A 400 -15.50 -13.96 9.14
N THR A 401 -16.27 -13.60 10.18
CA THR A 401 -17.52 -12.86 10.04
C THR A 401 -17.30 -11.42 9.60
N PHE A 402 -16.31 -10.73 10.17
CA PHE A 402 -16.13 -9.29 9.96
C PHE A 402 -15.06 -8.94 8.92
N MET A 403 -14.14 -9.85 8.57
CA MET A 403 -13.11 -9.61 7.57
C MET A 403 -13.67 -9.25 6.18
N PRO A 404 -14.74 -9.89 5.67
CA PRO A 404 -15.33 -9.51 4.39
C PRO A 404 -15.75 -8.04 4.34
N LEU A 405 -16.25 -7.50 5.44
CA LEU A 405 -16.71 -6.11 5.54
C LEU A 405 -15.54 -5.13 5.50
N LYS A 406 -14.43 -5.47 6.14
CA LYS A 406 -13.18 -4.70 6.03
C LYS A 406 -12.70 -4.62 4.58
N LEU A 407 -12.69 -5.74 3.87
CA LEU A 407 -12.27 -5.82 2.46
C LEU A 407 -13.19 -5.02 1.54
N ILE A 408 -14.50 -5.08 1.75
CA ILE A 408 -15.47 -4.27 1.00
C ILE A 408 -15.22 -2.77 1.24
N ALA A 409 -14.96 -2.36 2.49
CA ALA A 409 -14.61 -0.98 2.79
C ALA A 409 -13.32 -0.56 2.08
N GLU A 410 -12.28 -1.37 2.11
CA GLU A 410 -11.00 -1.08 1.45
C GLU A 410 -11.14 -1.00 -0.08
N ALA A 411 -11.95 -1.86 -0.70
CA ALA A 411 -12.23 -1.82 -2.13
C ALA A 411 -13.01 -0.56 -2.55
N ALA A 412 -13.89 -0.05 -1.68
CA ALA A 412 -14.70 1.14 -1.94
C ALA A 412 -13.95 2.47 -1.67
N GLU A 413 -12.82 2.44 -0.95
CA GLU A 413 -12.12 3.65 -0.49
C GLU A 413 -11.64 4.53 -1.65
N LEU A 414 -10.85 3.99 -2.56
CA LEU A 414 -10.30 4.75 -3.69
C LEU A 414 -11.39 5.22 -4.68
N PRO A 415 -12.36 4.39 -5.11
CA PRO A 415 -13.49 4.84 -5.91
C PRO A 415 -14.31 5.94 -5.23
N MET A 416 -14.44 5.92 -3.88
CA MET A 416 -15.09 7.00 -3.14
C MET A 416 -14.34 8.33 -3.31
N TYR A 417 -13.00 8.33 -3.23
CA TYR A 417 -12.20 9.54 -3.47
C TYR A 417 -12.41 10.07 -4.88
N MET A 418 -12.40 9.19 -5.89
CA MET A 418 -12.56 9.57 -7.30
C MET A 418 -13.93 10.20 -7.60
N ARG A 419 -14.98 9.83 -6.85
CA ARG A 419 -16.34 10.36 -7.03
C ARG A 419 -16.67 11.57 -6.16
N LEU A 420 -15.98 11.76 -5.05
CA LEU A 420 -16.24 12.86 -4.11
C LEU A 420 -15.38 14.10 -4.37
N LEU A 421 -14.14 13.91 -4.81
CA LEU A 421 -13.18 15.00 -4.94
C LEU A 421 -13.27 15.66 -6.32
N PRO A 422 -12.98 16.98 -6.43
CA PRO A 422 -12.96 17.70 -7.71
C PRO A 422 -11.96 17.08 -8.69
N LYS A 423 -12.38 16.78 -9.91
CA LYS A 423 -11.55 16.12 -10.92
C LYS A 423 -10.36 16.97 -11.37
N ASP A 424 -10.57 18.27 -11.49
CA ASP A 424 -9.58 19.28 -11.88
C ASP A 424 -8.46 19.47 -10.85
N ARG A 425 -8.76 19.20 -9.57
CA ARG A 425 -7.84 19.36 -8.42
C ARG A 425 -7.70 18.07 -7.61
N TYR A 426 -7.98 16.91 -8.21
CA TYR A 426 -8.02 15.61 -7.54
C TYR A 426 -6.73 15.32 -6.76
N GLY A 427 -5.56 15.51 -7.38
CA GLY A 427 -4.28 15.28 -6.74
C GLY A 427 -4.04 16.16 -5.51
N GLN A 428 -4.50 17.43 -5.57
CA GLN A 428 -4.38 18.38 -4.46
C GLN A 428 -5.19 17.93 -3.25
N PHE A 429 -6.45 17.53 -3.44
CA PHE A 429 -7.31 17.05 -2.36
C PHE A 429 -6.87 15.68 -1.81
N CYS A 430 -6.37 14.77 -2.66
CA CYS A 430 -5.76 13.53 -2.21
C CYS A 430 -4.52 13.77 -1.35
N SER A 431 -3.68 14.74 -1.71
CA SER A 431 -2.52 15.14 -0.91
C SER A 431 -2.94 15.74 0.43
N ALA A 432 -3.96 16.61 0.46
CA ALA A 432 -4.50 17.17 1.69
C ALA A 432 -5.01 16.06 2.63
N ASN A 433 -5.76 15.10 2.09
CA ASN A 433 -6.20 13.92 2.85
C ASN A 433 -5.01 13.10 3.37
N GLY A 434 -4.00 12.89 2.54
CA GLY A 434 -2.77 12.19 2.92
C GLY A 434 -2.03 12.87 4.07
N MET A 435 -1.94 14.20 4.06
CA MET A 435 -1.32 14.99 5.14
C MET A 435 -2.10 14.88 6.46
N VAL A 436 -3.41 15.10 6.42
CA VAL A 436 -4.27 14.98 7.63
C VAL A 436 -4.19 13.57 8.21
N ARG A 437 -4.24 12.55 7.35
CA ARG A 437 -4.12 11.16 7.73
C ARG A 437 -2.74 10.85 8.34
N ALA A 438 -1.66 11.33 7.75
CA ALA A 438 -0.31 11.10 8.26
C ALA A 438 -0.13 11.73 9.66
N LEU A 439 -0.57 12.97 9.86
CA LEU A 439 -0.55 13.62 11.17
C LEU A 439 -1.39 12.86 12.21
N ALA A 440 -2.58 12.38 11.83
CA ALA A 440 -3.42 11.57 12.69
C ALA A 440 -2.77 10.22 13.06
N ILE A 441 -2.05 9.58 12.13
CA ILE A 441 -1.31 8.34 12.40
C ILE A 441 -0.10 8.62 13.31
N ILE A 442 0.67 9.68 13.05
CA ILE A 442 1.82 10.05 13.88
C ILE A 442 1.39 10.31 15.33
N ALA A 443 0.39 11.18 15.53
CA ALA A 443 -0.13 11.47 16.85
C ALA A 443 -0.81 10.25 17.50
N GLY A 444 -1.66 9.56 16.74
CA GLY A 444 -2.39 8.38 17.20
C GLY A 444 -1.49 7.23 17.59
N SER A 445 -0.36 7.03 16.89
CA SER A 445 0.57 5.95 17.22
C SER A 445 1.31 6.19 18.56
N ILE A 446 1.63 7.45 18.88
CA ILE A 446 2.15 7.80 20.19
C ILE A 446 1.07 7.55 21.27
N LEU A 447 -0.13 8.06 21.01
CA LEU A 447 -1.23 7.99 21.96
C LEU A 447 -1.69 6.56 22.24
N ILE A 448 -1.75 5.66 21.26
CA ILE A 448 -2.12 4.25 21.50
C ILE A 448 -1.07 3.54 22.36
N GLY A 449 0.21 3.82 22.13
CA GLY A 449 1.29 3.25 22.95
C GLY A 449 1.20 3.70 24.41
N VAL A 450 0.98 5.01 24.63
CA VAL A 450 0.78 5.56 25.97
C VAL A 450 -0.51 5.01 26.60
N PHE A 451 -1.61 4.93 25.83
CA PHE A 451 -2.88 4.37 26.30
C PHE A 451 -2.73 2.93 26.79
N ILE A 452 -2.11 2.07 26.00
CA ILE A 452 -1.92 0.66 26.40
C ILE A 452 -0.93 0.56 27.57
N GLY A 453 0.17 1.31 27.56
CA GLY A 453 1.13 1.34 28.65
C GLY A 453 0.50 1.81 29.98
N SER A 454 -0.42 2.78 29.95
CA SER A 454 -1.12 3.25 31.15
C SER A 454 -2.05 2.19 31.78
N MET A 455 -2.45 1.15 31.03
CA MET A 455 -3.27 0.04 31.52
C MET A 455 -2.44 -1.06 32.19
N GLU A 456 -1.11 -1.05 32.06
CA GLU A 456 -0.22 -2.07 32.59
C GLU A 456 -0.35 -2.30 34.09
N PRO A 457 -0.38 -1.26 34.97
CA PRO A 457 -0.49 -1.45 36.41
C PRO A 457 -1.78 -2.14 36.86
N TRP A 458 -2.85 -2.05 36.05
CA TRP A 458 -4.18 -2.56 36.37
C TRP A 458 -4.45 -3.94 35.77
N PHE A 459 -3.92 -4.21 34.57
CA PHE A 459 -4.30 -5.37 33.76
C PHE A 459 -3.10 -6.26 33.37
N GLY A 460 -1.85 -5.85 33.67
CA GLY A 460 -0.65 -6.61 33.30
C GLY A 460 -0.65 -6.95 31.79
N GLU A 461 -0.40 -8.22 31.45
CA GLU A 461 -0.39 -8.69 30.04
C GLU A 461 -1.77 -8.60 29.36
N ARG A 462 -2.86 -8.55 30.12
CA ARG A 462 -4.22 -8.38 29.56
C ARG A 462 -4.48 -6.96 29.07
N ARG A 463 -3.60 -5.98 29.31
CA ARG A 463 -3.74 -4.61 28.80
C ARG A 463 -3.96 -4.53 27.28
N PHE A 464 -3.42 -5.47 26.53
CA PHE A 464 -3.58 -5.47 25.08
C PHE A 464 -5.00 -5.82 24.61
N THR A 465 -5.89 -6.34 25.47
CA THR A 465 -7.32 -6.48 25.13
C THR A 465 -7.99 -5.13 24.96
N TRP A 466 -7.49 -4.08 25.62
CA TRP A 466 -8.02 -2.71 25.56
C TRP A 466 -7.81 -2.03 24.20
N ILE A 467 -7.00 -2.59 23.29
CA ILE A 467 -6.93 -2.10 21.91
C ILE A 467 -8.30 -2.13 21.21
N ALA A 468 -9.23 -2.99 21.66
CA ALA A 468 -10.59 -3.02 21.14
C ALA A 468 -11.36 -1.72 21.47
N VAL A 469 -11.14 -1.13 22.65
CA VAL A 469 -11.72 0.16 23.04
C VAL A 469 -11.16 1.28 22.17
N TRP A 470 -9.84 1.30 21.93
CA TRP A 470 -9.23 2.24 21.00
C TRP A 470 -9.86 2.13 19.61
N GLN A 471 -9.94 0.92 19.08
CA GLN A 471 -10.54 0.66 17.76
C GLN A 471 -12.00 1.16 17.73
N LEU A 472 -12.80 0.80 18.71
CA LEU A 472 -14.22 1.19 18.79
C LEU A 472 -14.38 2.71 18.86
N THR A 473 -13.60 3.41 19.69
CA THR A 473 -13.66 4.86 19.85
C THR A 473 -13.41 5.59 18.53
N PHE A 474 -12.34 5.24 17.84
CA PHE A 474 -12.02 5.90 16.57
C PHE A 474 -12.89 5.43 15.41
N GLN A 475 -13.41 4.20 15.42
CA GLN A 475 -14.41 3.77 14.44
C GLN A 475 -15.76 4.46 14.65
N LEU A 476 -16.18 4.68 15.90
CA LEU A 476 -17.37 5.47 16.20
C LEU A 476 -17.23 6.91 15.72
N ALA A 477 -16.09 7.55 16.00
CA ALA A 477 -15.80 8.88 15.48
C ALA A 477 -15.80 8.90 13.93
N ALA A 478 -15.16 7.92 13.29
CA ALA A 478 -15.19 7.79 11.85
C ALA A 478 -16.62 7.61 11.30
N ALA A 479 -17.45 6.78 11.94
CA ALA A 479 -18.84 6.57 11.58
C ALA A 479 -19.65 7.87 11.64
N VAL A 480 -19.48 8.68 12.70
CA VAL A 480 -20.12 9.98 12.82
C VAL A 480 -19.71 10.90 11.65
N PHE A 481 -18.42 11.03 11.37
CA PHE A 481 -17.96 11.86 10.26
C PHE A 481 -18.40 11.32 8.90
N LEU A 482 -18.46 9.99 8.69
CA LEU A 482 -18.99 9.37 7.47
C LEU A 482 -20.48 9.66 7.28
N VAL A 483 -21.27 9.61 8.34
CA VAL A 483 -22.70 9.97 8.30
C VAL A 483 -22.89 11.45 7.98
N LEU A 484 -22.07 12.34 8.57
CA LEU A 484 -22.09 13.78 8.27
C LEU A 484 -21.66 14.04 6.82
N LEU A 485 -20.63 13.35 6.34
CA LEU A 485 -20.19 13.39 4.95
C LEU A 485 -21.30 12.94 4.00
N TYR A 486 -21.97 11.83 4.31
CA TYR A 486 -23.08 11.31 3.52
C TYR A 486 -24.27 12.29 3.47
N ARG A 487 -24.58 12.95 4.59
CA ARG A 487 -25.62 13.99 4.64
C ARG A 487 -25.24 15.20 3.77
N GLN A 488 -23.99 15.65 3.83
CA GLN A 488 -23.51 16.74 3.00
C GLN A 488 -23.51 16.36 1.51
N TRP A 489 -23.02 15.17 1.17
CA TRP A 489 -23.06 14.68 -0.21
C TRP A 489 -24.49 14.64 -0.76
N LYS A 490 -25.49 14.19 0.01
CA LYS A 490 -26.90 14.26 -0.39
C LYS A 490 -27.38 15.70 -0.64
N ARG A 491 -26.98 16.66 0.22
CA ARG A 491 -27.34 18.07 0.06
C ARG A 491 -26.74 18.69 -1.22
N HIS A 492 -25.61 18.19 -1.70
CA HIS A 492 -24.95 18.64 -2.93
C HIS A 492 -25.38 17.84 -4.17
N GLY A 493 -26.55 17.25 -4.18
CA GLY A 493 -27.15 16.57 -5.33
C GLY A 493 -27.09 15.03 -5.32
N GLY A 494 -26.31 14.42 -4.45
CA GLY A 494 -26.26 12.95 -4.30
C GLY A 494 -25.94 12.19 -5.58
N ASP A 495 -26.62 11.07 -5.85
CA ASP A 495 -26.32 10.18 -7.00
C ASP A 495 -26.53 10.86 -8.38
N LYS A 496 -27.48 11.79 -8.49
CA LYS A 496 -27.96 12.27 -9.79
C LYS A 496 -27.31 13.57 -10.25
N ALA A 497 -26.89 14.43 -9.32
CA ALA A 497 -26.48 15.78 -9.62
C ALA A 497 -25.35 16.28 -8.68
N TYR A 498 -24.54 15.38 -8.17
CA TYR A 498 -23.45 15.76 -7.26
C TYR A 498 -22.41 16.63 -7.97
N VAL A 499 -22.24 17.84 -7.46
CA VAL A 499 -21.16 18.76 -7.88
C VAL A 499 -20.25 18.98 -6.66
N PRO A 500 -18.95 18.71 -6.78
CA PRO A 500 -18.00 19.01 -5.71
C PRO A 500 -18.02 20.49 -5.35
N PRO A 501 -18.15 20.86 -4.08
CA PRO A 501 -18.18 22.27 -3.69
C PRO A 501 -16.84 22.97 -3.97
N GLY A 502 -16.91 24.28 -4.33
CA GLY A 502 -15.72 25.07 -4.67
C GLY A 502 -15.26 24.97 -6.13
N VAL A 503 -15.96 24.20 -6.95
CA VAL A 503 -15.79 24.21 -8.42
C VAL A 503 -16.71 25.27 -8.97
N THR A 504 -16.16 26.40 -9.42
CA THR A 504 -16.87 27.31 -10.31
C THR A 504 -17.07 26.57 -11.63
N LEU A 505 -18.31 26.18 -11.93
CA LEU A 505 -18.67 25.71 -13.26
C LEU A 505 -18.36 26.84 -14.22
N THR A 506 -17.21 26.80 -14.88
CA THR A 506 -17.00 27.57 -16.10
C THR A 506 -18.05 27.05 -17.09
N PRO A 507 -18.86 27.92 -17.76
CA PRO A 507 -19.92 27.48 -18.65
C PRO A 507 -19.35 27.03 -20.01
N ALA A 508 -18.57 25.97 -20.00
CA ALA A 508 -17.93 25.38 -21.16
C ALA A 508 -18.14 23.87 -21.20
N THR A 509 -19.39 23.43 -21.09
CA THR A 509 -19.89 22.14 -21.59
C THR A 509 -21.42 22.09 -21.43
N ALA A 510 -22.10 23.06 -22.04
CA ALA A 510 -23.43 22.75 -22.50
C ALA A 510 -23.25 21.73 -23.66
N PRO A 511 -23.94 20.59 -23.66
CA PRO A 511 -23.89 19.70 -24.82
C PRO A 511 -24.36 20.49 -26.02
N GLU A 512 -23.55 20.50 -27.10
CA GLU A 512 -23.98 21.06 -28.39
C GLU A 512 -25.33 20.43 -28.76
N PRO A 513 -26.33 21.25 -29.19
CA PRO A 513 -27.59 20.71 -29.64
C PRO A 513 -27.32 19.81 -30.85
N THR A 514 -27.70 18.54 -30.71
CA THR A 514 -27.64 17.55 -31.80
C THR A 514 -28.29 18.15 -33.05
N PRO A 515 -27.61 18.21 -34.21
CA PRO A 515 -28.25 18.72 -35.43
C PRO A 515 -29.42 17.79 -35.78
N ALA A 516 -30.56 18.42 -36.07
CA ALA A 516 -31.77 17.74 -36.51
C ALA A 516 -31.50 16.89 -37.76
N PRO A 517 -32.03 15.68 -37.87
CA PRO A 517 -31.87 14.86 -39.06
C PRO A 517 -32.53 15.54 -40.26
N LYS A 518 -31.75 15.66 -41.36
CA LYS A 518 -32.27 16.02 -42.67
C LYS A 518 -32.96 14.83 -43.34
#